data_c70ee93150c90b140770f8aee812b42f
#
_entry.id   c70ee93150c90b140770f8aee812b42f
#
_cell.length_a   1.000
_cell.length_b   1.000
_cell.length_c   1.000
_cell.angle_alpha   90.00
_cell.angle_beta   90.00
_cell.angle_gamma   90.00
#
_symmetry.space_group_name_H-M   'P 1'
#
loop_
_entity.id
_entity.type
_entity.pdbx_description
1 polymer ?
#
loop_
_entity_poly.entity_id
_entity_poly.type
_entity_poly.pdbx_seq_one_letter_code
_entity_poly.pdbx_strand_id
1 'polypeptide(L)'
;MNIAVHVGPEPVPVLMDAVRRAGGELVPLEEAEAIVYYGSDDPEEIRSMLHKRIRWVQLPHAGVERWADAGVIADHPVFTAATGSYGMAVAEHALAVMLASARGLHRLAGAKQWGPNRSREFAGSTVAIVGCGGIGRALIRLLQPFGCRIMAVTDSDHVDGADRVVPRADYHKVLPWADYVVVSAAATPGTRGMMGAAEFALMRPEAWLVNVARGGLVVTEDLVEAVRDGIIGGAALDVTDPEPLPAGHPLWDLDNVLITPHSANPRACYWRGLANRVTANVRNLSAGSPLEGRVCPDEGF
;
A
#
# COMPACT_ATOMS: atom_id res chain seq x y z
N MET A 1 28.54 19.20 -3.03
CA MET A 1 29.11 18.37 -4.15
C MET A 1 27.96 17.69 -4.83
N ASN A 2 28.01 17.57 -6.15
CA ASN A 2 27.00 16.81 -6.88
C ASN A 2 27.18 15.32 -6.55
N ILE A 3 26.08 14.63 -6.28
CA ILE A 3 26.10 13.18 -6.04
C ILE A 3 26.13 12.46 -7.38
N ALA A 4 27.05 11.52 -7.53
CA ALA A 4 27.17 10.64 -8.69
C ALA A 4 26.14 9.52 -8.63
N VAL A 5 25.15 9.51 -9.52
CA VAL A 5 23.99 8.62 -9.49
C VAL A 5 23.91 7.78 -10.75
N HIS A 6 23.81 6.46 -10.58
CA HIS A 6 23.43 5.54 -11.65
C HIS A 6 21.93 5.29 -11.63
N VAL A 7 21.27 5.36 -12.80
CA VAL A 7 19.87 4.95 -12.98
C VAL A 7 19.85 3.69 -13.83
N GLY A 8 19.51 2.57 -13.23
CA GLY A 8 19.62 1.29 -13.93
C GLY A 8 19.11 0.08 -13.14
N PRO A 9 19.24 -1.11 -13.72
CA PRO A 9 19.86 -1.41 -15.02
C PRO A 9 19.08 -0.87 -16.24
N GLU A 10 17.74 -0.70 -16.12
CA GLU A 10 16.95 -0.10 -17.18
C GLU A 10 17.03 1.43 -17.08
N PRO A 11 17.44 2.13 -18.16
CA PRO A 11 17.49 3.59 -18.16
C PRO A 11 16.07 4.16 -18.29
N VAL A 12 15.58 4.78 -17.22
CA VAL A 12 14.23 5.37 -17.16
C VAL A 12 14.32 6.89 -17.28
N PRO A 13 13.88 7.51 -18.40
CA PRO A 13 14.05 8.93 -18.64
C PRO A 13 13.50 9.82 -17.53
N VAL A 14 12.30 9.53 -16.99
CA VAL A 14 11.68 10.33 -15.92
C VAL A 14 12.49 10.31 -14.62
N LEU A 15 13.17 9.21 -14.30
CA LEU A 15 14.04 9.09 -13.13
C LEU A 15 15.38 9.78 -13.36
N MET A 16 15.94 9.66 -14.56
CA MET A 16 17.15 10.40 -14.96
C MET A 16 16.92 11.92 -14.88
N ASP A 17 15.77 12.39 -15.32
CA ASP A 17 15.39 13.80 -15.21
C ASP A 17 15.18 14.23 -13.75
N ALA A 18 14.66 13.35 -12.91
CA ALA A 18 14.53 13.60 -11.47
C ALA A 18 15.88 13.80 -10.80
N VAL A 19 16.88 12.95 -11.13
CA VAL A 19 18.25 13.08 -10.66
C VAL A 19 18.86 14.42 -11.09
N ARG A 20 18.77 14.78 -12.39
CA ARG A 20 19.29 16.06 -12.90
C ARG A 20 18.65 17.27 -12.23
N ARG A 21 17.32 17.27 -12.09
CA ARG A 21 16.58 18.38 -11.41
C ARG A 21 16.94 18.51 -9.94
N ALA A 22 17.39 17.44 -9.32
CA ALA A 22 17.85 17.46 -7.93
C ALA A 22 19.29 17.96 -7.76
N GLY A 23 20.04 18.14 -8.88
CA GLY A 23 21.46 18.52 -8.86
C GLY A 23 22.40 17.31 -8.78
N GLY A 24 21.90 16.08 -9.02
CA GLY A 24 22.74 14.89 -9.15
C GLY A 24 23.36 14.78 -10.55
N GLU A 25 24.47 14.09 -10.64
CA GLU A 25 25.18 13.79 -11.86
C GLU A 25 24.92 12.34 -12.29
N LEU A 26 24.49 12.13 -13.53
CA LEU A 26 24.28 10.79 -14.08
C LEU A 26 25.62 10.23 -14.56
N VAL A 27 25.98 9.08 -14.02
CA VAL A 27 27.28 8.42 -14.30
C VAL A 27 27.09 6.92 -14.60
N PRO A 28 28.08 6.26 -15.24
CA PRO A 28 28.13 4.80 -15.29
C PRO A 28 28.18 4.18 -13.89
N LEU A 29 27.79 2.91 -13.79
CA LEU A 29 27.69 2.22 -12.50
C LEU A 29 28.99 2.25 -11.70
N GLU A 30 30.13 2.07 -12.38
CA GLU A 30 31.47 1.99 -11.78
C GLU A 30 31.90 3.30 -11.08
N GLU A 31 31.31 4.43 -11.49
CA GLU A 31 31.60 5.76 -10.96
C GLU A 31 30.57 6.22 -9.92
N ALA A 32 29.46 5.49 -9.77
CA ALA A 32 28.34 5.89 -8.95
C ALA A 32 28.63 5.83 -7.43
N GLU A 33 28.00 6.74 -6.69
CA GLU A 33 27.88 6.71 -5.22
C GLU A 33 26.45 6.33 -4.78
N ALA A 34 25.51 6.37 -5.73
CA ALA A 34 24.11 6.04 -5.49
C ALA A 34 23.49 5.33 -6.69
N ILE A 35 22.52 4.46 -6.43
CA ILE A 35 21.77 3.73 -7.44
C ILE A 35 20.28 4.09 -7.29
N VAL A 36 19.67 4.54 -8.37
CA VAL A 36 18.22 4.54 -8.54
C VAL A 36 17.87 3.29 -9.34
N TYR A 37 17.49 2.25 -8.62
CA TYR A 37 17.24 0.95 -9.21
C TYR A 37 15.90 0.89 -9.92
N TYR A 38 15.93 0.44 -11.15
CA TYR A 38 14.76 0.03 -11.91
C TYR A 38 15.15 -1.08 -12.86
N GLY A 39 14.71 -2.29 -12.59
CA GLY A 39 15.06 -3.52 -13.30
C GLY A 39 14.11 -4.64 -12.96
N SER A 40 14.60 -5.88 -13.01
CA SER A 40 13.83 -7.06 -12.65
C SER A 40 13.58 -7.14 -11.13
N ASP A 41 12.66 -8.02 -10.74
CA ASP A 41 12.43 -8.33 -9.32
C ASP A 41 13.44 -9.36 -8.76
N ASP A 42 14.49 -9.72 -9.52
CA ASP A 42 15.52 -10.64 -9.09
C ASP A 42 16.49 -9.94 -8.09
N PRO A 43 16.58 -10.41 -6.85
CA PRO A 43 17.50 -9.85 -5.87
C PRO A 43 18.98 -9.88 -6.28
N GLU A 44 19.38 -10.85 -7.08
CA GLU A 44 20.77 -10.98 -7.54
C GLU A 44 21.17 -9.88 -8.52
N GLU A 45 20.21 -9.31 -9.25
CA GLU A 45 20.49 -8.18 -10.15
C GLU A 45 20.98 -6.97 -9.37
N ILE A 46 20.28 -6.56 -8.30
CA ILE A 46 20.75 -5.47 -7.41
C ILE A 46 22.07 -5.85 -6.76
N ARG A 47 22.20 -7.08 -6.25
CA ARG A 47 23.44 -7.54 -5.59
C ARG A 47 24.64 -7.38 -6.47
N SER A 48 24.51 -7.68 -7.77
CA SER A 48 25.58 -7.55 -8.76
C SER A 48 26.01 -6.09 -9.03
N MET A 49 25.12 -5.13 -8.74
CA MET A 49 25.38 -3.70 -8.93
C MET A 49 26.07 -3.05 -7.72
N LEU A 50 26.05 -3.71 -6.55
CA LEU A 50 26.61 -3.16 -5.33
C LEU A 50 28.15 -3.24 -5.34
N HIS A 51 28.79 -2.10 -5.10
CA HIS A 51 30.22 -2.01 -4.88
C HIS A 51 30.54 -1.00 -3.76
N LYS A 52 31.76 -1.00 -3.26
CA LYS A 52 32.18 -0.28 -2.04
C LYS A 52 31.93 1.24 -2.03
N ARG A 53 31.70 1.86 -3.18
CA ARG A 53 31.42 3.30 -3.30
C ARG A 53 29.94 3.61 -3.15
N ILE A 54 29.03 2.62 -3.34
CA ILE A 54 27.59 2.84 -3.24
C ILE A 54 27.24 3.11 -1.78
N ARG A 55 26.61 4.25 -1.54
CA ARG A 55 26.16 4.73 -0.24
C ARG A 55 24.65 4.65 -0.08
N TRP A 56 23.91 4.69 -1.20
CA TRP A 56 22.46 4.72 -1.23
C TRP A 56 21.91 3.98 -2.44
N VAL A 57 20.80 3.23 -2.20
CA VAL A 57 20.01 2.57 -3.24
C VAL A 57 18.54 2.97 -3.06
N GLN A 58 17.92 3.54 -4.10
CA GLN A 58 16.48 3.75 -4.18
C GLN A 58 15.84 2.55 -4.86
N LEU A 59 14.99 1.83 -4.13
CA LEU A 59 14.14 0.76 -4.66
C LEU A 59 12.89 1.33 -5.35
N PRO A 60 12.36 0.66 -6.40
CA PRO A 60 11.27 1.20 -7.21
C PRO A 60 9.90 1.12 -6.54
N HIS A 61 9.71 0.15 -5.64
CA HIS A 61 8.41 -0.15 -5.02
C HIS A 61 8.33 0.27 -3.55
N ALA A 62 7.10 0.33 -3.02
CA ALA A 62 6.88 0.50 -1.58
C ALA A 62 7.09 -0.82 -0.83
N GLY A 63 6.66 -1.95 -1.43
CA GLY A 63 6.94 -3.28 -0.93
C GLY A 63 8.35 -3.72 -1.34
N VAL A 64 9.11 -4.19 -0.38
CA VAL A 64 10.51 -4.57 -0.55
C VAL A 64 10.79 -5.97 -0.04
N GLU A 65 9.74 -6.73 0.24
CA GLU A 65 9.76 -8.03 0.89
C GLU A 65 10.74 -8.99 0.20
N ARG A 66 10.76 -9.03 -1.14
CA ARG A 66 11.64 -9.91 -1.92
C ARG A 66 13.12 -9.66 -1.68
N TRP A 67 13.51 -8.40 -1.62
CA TRP A 67 14.91 -8.02 -1.38
C TRP A 67 15.30 -8.18 0.10
N ALA A 68 14.35 -7.99 1.01
CA ALA A 68 14.53 -8.23 2.43
C ALA A 68 14.70 -9.73 2.71
N ASP A 69 13.79 -10.58 2.21
CA ASP A 69 13.82 -12.03 2.37
C ASP A 69 15.09 -12.66 1.77
N ALA A 70 15.58 -12.09 0.68
CA ALA A 70 16.83 -12.51 0.04
C ALA A 70 18.09 -11.97 0.75
N GLY A 71 17.96 -11.15 1.81
CA GLY A 71 19.09 -10.57 2.52
C GLY A 71 19.94 -9.60 1.68
N VAL A 72 19.31 -8.92 0.70
CA VAL A 72 19.98 -7.87 -0.10
C VAL A 72 20.00 -6.55 0.67
N ILE A 73 18.94 -6.28 1.43
CA ILE A 73 18.84 -5.06 2.23
C ILE A 73 19.71 -5.23 3.48
N ALA A 74 20.67 -4.34 3.64
CA ALA A 74 21.62 -4.31 4.74
C ALA A 74 21.74 -2.89 5.29
N ASP A 75 22.49 -2.73 6.38
CA ASP A 75 22.74 -1.40 6.97
C ASP A 75 23.52 -0.48 6.03
N HIS A 76 24.34 -1.04 5.17
CA HIS A 76 25.13 -0.31 4.19
C HIS A 76 25.22 -1.10 2.87
N PRO A 77 24.92 -0.47 1.71
CA PRO A 77 24.43 0.91 1.54
C PRO A 77 23.04 1.11 2.19
N VAL A 78 22.65 2.38 2.40
CA VAL A 78 21.30 2.70 2.86
C VAL A 78 20.31 2.39 1.75
N PHE A 79 19.30 1.56 2.03
CA PHE A 79 18.21 1.31 1.11
C PHE A 79 17.00 2.19 1.44
N THR A 80 16.35 2.71 0.40
CA THR A 80 15.09 3.43 0.51
C THR A 80 14.04 2.85 -0.43
N ALA A 81 12.81 2.77 0.04
CA ALA A 81 11.66 2.33 -0.73
C ALA A 81 10.83 3.53 -1.22
N ALA A 82 9.91 3.28 -2.14
CA ALA A 82 8.93 4.27 -2.57
C ALA A 82 7.73 4.39 -1.59
N THR A 83 7.89 3.93 -0.34
CA THR A 83 6.87 3.98 0.71
C THR A 83 6.35 5.41 0.91
N GLY A 84 5.02 5.60 0.88
CA GLY A 84 4.37 6.90 1.01
C GLY A 84 4.35 7.75 -0.27
N SER A 85 5.07 7.37 -1.32
CA SER A 85 5.18 8.18 -2.55
C SER A 85 3.86 8.28 -3.35
N TYR A 86 2.96 7.32 -3.22
CA TYR A 86 1.68 7.25 -3.94
C TYR A 86 0.49 7.02 -3.00
N GLY A 87 0.62 7.39 -1.75
CA GLY A 87 -0.43 7.18 -0.74
C GLY A 87 -1.77 7.80 -1.13
N MET A 88 -1.77 8.96 -1.81
CA MET A 88 -3.00 9.61 -2.26
C MET A 88 -3.72 8.78 -3.35
N ALA A 89 -3.01 8.27 -4.35
CA ALA A 89 -3.64 7.48 -5.41
C ALA A 89 -4.31 6.20 -4.86
N VAL A 90 -3.63 5.50 -3.96
CA VAL A 90 -4.18 4.30 -3.31
C VAL A 90 -5.34 4.65 -2.38
N ALA A 91 -5.28 5.79 -1.68
CA ALA A 91 -6.37 6.27 -0.83
C ALA A 91 -7.61 6.66 -1.66
N GLU A 92 -7.45 7.30 -2.82
CA GLU A 92 -8.55 7.56 -3.77
C GLU A 92 -9.21 6.27 -4.22
N HIS A 93 -8.41 5.24 -4.53
CA HIS A 93 -8.95 3.93 -4.91
C HIS A 93 -9.72 3.28 -3.74
N ALA A 94 -9.16 3.28 -2.53
CA ALA A 94 -9.85 2.76 -1.34
C ALA A 94 -11.20 3.47 -1.12
N LEU A 95 -11.24 4.80 -1.23
CA LEU A 95 -12.49 5.56 -1.16
C LEU A 95 -13.46 5.18 -2.28
N ALA A 96 -12.97 5.03 -3.52
CA ALA A 96 -13.80 4.66 -4.66
C ALA A 96 -14.49 3.30 -4.47
N VAL A 97 -13.75 2.28 -3.99
CA VAL A 97 -14.33 0.95 -3.76
C VAL A 97 -15.27 0.93 -2.54
N MET A 98 -15.01 1.74 -1.51
CA MET A 98 -15.95 1.93 -0.40
C MET A 98 -17.26 2.59 -0.87
N LEU A 99 -17.20 3.64 -1.69
CA LEU A 99 -18.37 4.28 -2.29
C LEU A 99 -19.11 3.32 -3.22
N ALA A 100 -18.38 2.56 -4.04
CA ALA A 100 -18.96 1.54 -4.92
C ALA A 100 -19.70 0.46 -4.14
N SER A 101 -19.14 -0.01 -3.03
CA SER A 101 -19.79 -0.99 -2.16
C SER A 101 -21.06 -0.42 -1.49
N ALA A 102 -20.96 0.78 -0.90
CA ALA A 102 -22.11 1.45 -0.27
C ALA A 102 -23.28 1.63 -1.23
N ARG A 103 -23.00 2.00 -2.48
CA ARG A 103 -24.00 2.26 -3.50
C ARG A 103 -24.34 1.02 -4.33
N GLY A 104 -23.70 -0.14 -4.09
CA GLY A 104 -23.88 -1.37 -4.86
C GLY A 104 -23.48 -1.26 -6.33
N LEU A 105 -22.59 -0.32 -6.68
CA LEU A 105 -22.23 -0.01 -8.08
C LEU A 105 -21.61 -1.19 -8.80
N HIS A 106 -20.85 -2.04 -8.12
CA HIS A 106 -20.23 -3.24 -8.67
C HIS A 106 -21.27 -4.23 -9.25
N ARG A 107 -22.49 -4.27 -8.70
CA ARG A 107 -23.60 -5.08 -9.20
C ARG A 107 -24.46 -4.33 -10.20
N LEU A 108 -24.76 -3.06 -9.89
CA LEU A 108 -25.70 -2.26 -10.68
C LEU A 108 -25.14 -1.86 -12.04
N ALA A 109 -23.82 -1.62 -12.14
CA ALA A 109 -23.19 -1.23 -13.41
C ALA A 109 -23.32 -2.26 -14.53
N GLY A 110 -23.39 -3.55 -14.17
CA GLY A 110 -23.62 -4.66 -15.14
C GLY A 110 -25.08 -5.01 -15.36
N ALA A 111 -26.02 -4.41 -14.62
CA ALA A 111 -27.44 -4.78 -14.69
C ALA A 111 -28.07 -4.33 -16.02
N LYS A 112 -28.84 -5.21 -16.64
CA LYS A 112 -29.56 -4.97 -17.90
C LYS A 112 -31.05 -4.70 -17.70
N GLN A 113 -31.52 -4.66 -16.45
CA GLN A 113 -32.88 -4.36 -16.07
C GLN A 113 -32.92 -3.69 -14.70
N TRP A 114 -33.99 -2.95 -14.42
CA TRP A 114 -34.22 -2.36 -13.13
C TRP A 114 -34.42 -3.43 -12.06
N GLY A 115 -33.73 -3.26 -10.91
CA GLY A 115 -33.82 -4.16 -9.77
C GLY A 115 -33.98 -3.43 -8.45
N PRO A 116 -34.10 -4.14 -7.32
CA PRO A 116 -34.26 -3.54 -6.01
C PRO A 116 -32.99 -2.74 -5.64
N ASN A 117 -33.20 -1.51 -5.15
CA ASN A 117 -32.12 -0.70 -4.63
C ASN A 117 -31.75 -1.14 -3.20
N ARG A 118 -30.53 -1.65 -3.03
CA ARG A 118 -29.95 -2.04 -1.73
C ARG A 118 -28.78 -1.11 -1.33
N SER A 119 -28.72 0.08 -1.92
CA SER A 119 -27.68 1.04 -1.59
C SER A 119 -27.91 1.66 -0.22
N ARG A 120 -26.81 2.03 0.43
CA ARG A 120 -26.78 2.78 1.69
C ARG A 120 -26.03 4.10 1.52
N GLU A 121 -26.28 5.03 2.42
CA GLU A 121 -25.47 6.24 2.51
C GLU A 121 -24.09 5.91 3.07
N PHE A 122 -23.06 6.52 2.51
CA PHE A 122 -21.68 6.36 2.98
C PHE A 122 -21.31 7.42 4.03
N ALA A 123 -21.88 8.64 3.91
CA ALA A 123 -21.61 9.71 4.84
C ALA A 123 -21.96 9.30 6.28
N GLY A 124 -21.15 9.71 7.25
CA GLY A 124 -21.30 9.36 8.65
C GLY A 124 -20.89 7.93 9.02
N SER A 125 -20.41 7.12 8.05
CA SER A 125 -19.93 5.76 8.34
C SER A 125 -18.74 5.76 9.29
N THR A 126 -18.58 4.70 10.07
CA THR A 126 -17.41 4.46 10.90
C THR A 126 -16.36 3.67 10.09
N VAL A 127 -15.16 4.23 9.94
CA VAL A 127 -14.07 3.62 9.17
C VAL A 127 -12.90 3.31 10.10
N ALA A 128 -12.57 2.04 10.24
CA ALA A 128 -11.34 1.60 10.89
C ALA A 128 -10.21 1.48 9.83
N ILE A 129 -9.10 2.16 10.07
CA ILE A 129 -7.95 2.16 9.16
C ILE A 129 -6.80 1.45 9.87
N VAL A 130 -6.52 0.22 9.44
CA VAL A 130 -5.45 -0.62 9.99
C VAL A 130 -4.16 -0.31 9.23
N GLY A 131 -3.28 0.45 9.89
CA GLY A 131 -2.07 0.99 9.29
C GLY A 131 -2.23 2.44 8.83
N CYS A 132 -1.72 3.41 9.61
CA CYS A 132 -1.80 4.83 9.31
C CYS A 132 -0.47 5.41 8.77
N GLY A 133 0.13 4.71 7.79
CA GLY A 133 1.21 5.21 6.96
C GLY A 133 0.73 6.23 5.91
N GLY A 134 1.44 6.33 4.80
CA GLY A 134 1.09 7.27 3.71
C GLY A 134 -0.32 7.11 3.16
N ILE A 135 -0.78 5.86 2.97
CA ILE A 135 -2.13 5.54 2.47
C ILE A 135 -3.19 5.92 3.51
N GLY A 136 -3.06 5.42 4.74
CA GLY A 136 -4.04 5.65 5.80
C GLY A 136 -4.22 7.15 6.10
N ARG A 137 -3.13 7.92 6.23
CA ARG A 137 -3.19 9.37 6.42
C ARG A 137 -3.82 10.12 5.24
N ALA A 138 -3.58 9.67 4.01
CA ALA A 138 -4.24 10.24 2.83
C ALA A 138 -5.73 9.93 2.83
N LEU A 139 -6.12 8.69 3.15
CA LEU A 139 -7.51 8.28 3.23
C LEU A 139 -8.27 9.06 4.31
N ILE A 140 -7.70 9.28 5.49
CA ILE A 140 -8.28 10.11 6.55
C ILE A 140 -8.67 11.48 6.00
N ARG A 141 -7.76 12.14 5.25
CA ARG A 141 -8.06 13.46 4.66
C ARG A 141 -9.21 13.41 3.65
N LEU A 142 -9.30 12.34 2.83
CA LEU A 142 -10.37 12.16 1.87
C LEU A 142 -11.72 11.87 2.52
N LEU A 143 -11.74 11.28 3.72
CA LEU A 143 -12.96 10.93 4.45
C LEU A 143 -13.56 12.11 5.23
N GLN A 144 -12.80 13.16 5.53
CA GLN A 144 -13.27 14.31 6.29
C GLN A 144 -14.56 14.95 5.70
N PRO A 145 -14.67 15.22 4.37
CA PRO A 145 -15.88 15.82 3.80
C PRO A 145 -17.14 14.97 3.93
N PHE A 146 -16.99 13.66 4.16
CA PHE A 146 -18.11 12.73 4.35
C PHE A 146 -18.59 12.67 5.80
N GLY A 147 -17.94 13.35 6.74
CA GLY A 147 -18.27 13.28 8.16
C GLY A 147 -18.12 11.88 8.76
N CYS A 148 -17.23 11.06 8.21
CA CYS A 148 -16.97 9.72 8.71
C CYS A 148 -16.33 9.79 10.10
N ARG A 149 -16.69 8.84 10.97
CA ARG A 149 -15.97 8.58 12.22
C ARG A 149 -14.77 7.70 11.94
N ILE A 150 -13.57 8.16 12.27
CA ILE A 150 -12.31 7.50 11.89
C ILE A 150 -11.60 6.92 13.10
N MET A 151 -11.36 5.61 13.07
CA MET A 151 -10.55 4.88 14.04
C MET A 151 -9.24 4.47 13.38
N ALA A 152 -8.15 5.12 13.77
CA ALA A 152 -6.81 4.88 13.25
C ALA A 152 -6.09 3.82 14.10
N VAL A 153 -5.60 2.77 13.46
CA VAL A 153 -4.77 1.74 14.11
C VAL A 153 -3.31 1.95 13.75
N THR A 154 -2.50 2.37 14.71
CA THR A 154 -1.08 2.69 14.53
C THR A 154 -0.39 2.82 15.88
N ASP A 155 0.93 2.73 15.92
CA ASP A 155 1.72 2.96 17.14
C ASP A 155 2.08 4.44 17.34
N SER A 156 1.63 5.34 16.46
CA SER A 156 1.73 6.78 16.71
C SER A 156 0.70 7.22 17.75
N ASP A 157 1.09 8.07 18.69
CA ASP A 157 0.18 8.58 19.73
C ASP A 157 -0.93 9.48 19.17
N HIS A 158 -0.72 10.06 17.99
CA HIS A 158 -1.66 10.99 17.36
C HIS A 158 -1.67 10.82 15.84
N VAL A 159 -2.88 10.95 15.27
CA VAL A 159 -3.10 10.99 13.82
C VAL A 159 -4.11 12.08 13.52
N ASP A 160 -3.70 13.10 12.76
CA ASP A 160 -4.54 14.23 12.38
C ASP A 160 -5.81 13.76 11.67
N GLY A 161 -6.96 14.21 12.16
CA GLY A 161 -8.26 13.90 11.60
C GLY A 161 -8.83 12.53 12.00
N ALA A 162 -8.18 11.76 12.86
CA ALA A 162 -8.74 10.56 13.46
C ALA A 162 -9.52 10.92 14.75
N ASP A 163 -10.70 10.35 14.92
CA ASP A 163 -11.50 10.50 16.15
C ASP A 163 -10.95 9.63 17.29
N ARG A 164 -10.30 8.52 16.93
CA ARG A 164 -9.68 7.61 17.88
C ARG A 164 -8.43 7.00 17.30
N VAL A 165 -7.36 6.93 18.10
CA VAL A 165 -6.14 6.18 17.79
C VAL A 165 -6.06 4.96 18.70
N VAL A 166 -5.69 3.82 18.12
CA VAL A 166 -5.57 2.52 18.80
C VAL A 166 -4.23 1.90 18.42
N PRO A 167 -3.45 1.39 19.38
CA PRO A 167 -2.19 0.69 19.11
C PRO A 167 -2.38 -0.51 18.16
N ARG A 168 -1.37 -0.82 17.36
CA ARG A 168 -1.42 -1.97 16.41
C ARG A 168 -1.79 -3.29 17.10
N ALA A 169 -1.25 -3.55 18.28
CA ALA A 169 -1.55 -4.76 19.05
C ALA A 169 -3.04 -4.92 19.43
N ASP A 170 -3.76 -3.80 19.43
CA ASP A 170 -5.16 -3.71 19.84
C ASP A 170 -6.14 -3.54 18.66
N TYR A 171 -5.70 -3.78 17.41
CA TYR A 171 -6.50 -3.53 16.21
C TYR A 171 -7.88 -4.23 16.22
N HIS A 172 -7.97 -5.40 16.86
CA HIS A 172 -9.24 -6.12 17.01
C HIS A 172 -10.30 -5.33 17.77
N LYS A 173 -9.92 -4.35 18.61
CA LYS A 173 -10.85 -3.52 19.40
C LYS A 173 -11.67 -2.54 18.56
N VAL A 174 -11.25 -2.26 17.33
CA VAL A 174 -12.00 -1.36 16.42
C VAL A 174 -12.98 -2.11 15.53
N LEU A 175 -12.79 -3.40 15.30
CA LEU A 175 -13.59 -4.21 14.37
C LEU A 175 -15.09 -4.19 14.66
N PRO A 176 -15.56 -4.33 15.94
CA PRO A 176 -16.99 -4.33 16.25
C PRO A 176 -17.71 -3.01 15.98
N TRP A 177 -16.99 -1.94 15.76
CA TRP A 177 -17.57 -0.59 15.59
C TRP A 177 -17.55 -0.11 14.15
N ALA A 178 -16.76 -0.75 13.29
CA ALA A 178 -16.52 -0.30 11.94
C ALA A 178 -17.61 -0.73 10.96
N ASP A 179 -18.02 0.18 10.09
CA ASP A 179 -18.79 -0.11 8.88
C ASP A 179 -17.85 -0.52 7.73
N TYR A 180 -16.61 -0.01 7.78
CA TYR A 180 -15.52 -0.37 6.86
C TYR A 180 -14.24 -0.61 7.65
N VAL A 181 -13.58 -1.72 7.37
CA VAL A 181 -12.23 -2.04 7.86
C VAL A 181 -11.28 -1.95 6.69
N VAL A 182 -10.44 -0.93 6.66
CA VAL A 182 -9.46 -0.70 5.58
C VAL A 182 -8.09 -1.17 6.03
N VAL A 183 -7.54 -2.16 5.35
CA VAL A 183 -6.19 -2.68 5.57
C VAL A 183 -5.22 -1.93 4.67
N SER A 184 -4.33 -1.15 5.29
CA SER A 184 -3.24 -0.40 4.66
C SER A 184 -1.91 -0.54 5.43
N ALA A 185 -1.80 -1.60 6.22
CA ALA A 185 -0.61 -1.96 6.98
C ALA A 185 0.49 -2.56 6.08
N ALA A 186 1.75 -2.46 6.51
CA ALA A 186 2.84 -3.16 5.86
C ALA A 186 2.70 -4.69 6.05
N ALA A 187 3.11 -5.45 5.04
CA ALA A 187 3.22 -6.89 5.13
C ALA A 187 4.54 -7.25 5.83
N THR A 188 4.41 -7.86 6.99
CA THR A 188 5.53 -8.35 7.79
C THR A 188 5.19 -9.75 8.31
N PRO A 189 6.15 -10.51 8.85
CA PRO A 189 5.84 -11.77 9.51
C PRO A 189 4.75 -11.65 10.59
N GLY A 190 4.71 -10.50 11.29
CA GLY A 190 3.73 -10.24 12.36
C GLY A 190 2.36 -9.78 11.89
N THR A 191 2.20 -9.40 10.62
CA THR A 191 0.91 -8.97 10.04
C THR A 191 0.34 -9.97 9.03
N ARG A 192 1.09 -11.01 8.67
CA ARG A 192 0.62 -12.06 7.78
C ARG A 192 -0.61 -12.75 8.39
N GLY A 193 -1.70 -12.85 7.60
CA GLY A 193 -2.96 -13.46 8.02
C GLY A 193 -3.65 -12.76 9.19
N MET A 194 -3.37 -11.47 9.41
CA MET A 194 -3.94 -10.70 10.52
C MET A 194 -5.47 -10.52 10.43
N MET A 195 -6.06 -10.73 9.27
CA MET A 195 -7.50 -10.74 9.06
C MET A 195 -7.93 -12.17 8.68
N GLY A 196 -8.37 -12.94 9.66
CA GLY A 196 -8.86 -14.30 9.55
C GLY A 196 -10.25 -14.47 10.15
N ALA A 197 -10.69 -15.72 10.32
CA ALA A 197 -12.03 -16.06 10.81
C ALA A 197 -12.36 -15.41 12.16
N ALA A 198 -11.40 -15.31 13.07
CA ALA A 198 -11.60 -14.69 14.38
C ALA A 198 -11.88 -13.19 14.26
N GLU A 199 -11.17 -12.48 13.38
CA GLU A 199 -11.34 -11.06 13.13
C GLU A 199 -12.65 -10.78 12.40
N PHE A 200 -13.00 -11.61 11.41
CA PHE A 200 -14.29 -11.49 10.71
C PHE A 200 -15.48 -11.67 11.67
N ALA A 201 -15.38 -12.61 12.61
CA ALA A 201 -16.41 -12.82 13.63
C ALA A 201 -16.58 -11.63 14.60
N LEU A 202 -15.58 -10.74 14.71
CA LEU A 202 -15.68 -9.50 15.47
C LEU A 202 -16.29 -8.35 14.69
N MET A 203 -16.31 -8.42 13.36
CA MET A 203 -16.88 -7.37 12.51
C MET A 203 -18.41 -7.38 12.57
N ARG A 204 -18.99 -6.27 12.17
CA ARG A 204 -20.46 -6.18 12.04
C ARG A 204 -20.94 -6.96 10.81
N PRO A 205 -22.12 -7.56 10.84
CA PRO A 205 -22.64 -8.31 9.67
C PRO A 205 -22.77 -7.49 8.39
N GLU A 206 -22.91 -6.16 8.49
CA GLU A 206 -22.98 -5.26 7.33
C GLU A 206 -21.64 -4.63 6.98
N ALA A 207 -20.58 -4.90 7.77
CA ALA A 207 -19.26 -4.30 7.57
C ALA A 207 -18.59 -4.84 6.31
N TRP A 208 -17.77 -4.00 5.69
CA TRP A 208 -16.96 -4.36 4.53
C TRP A 208 -15.48 -4.34 4.88
N LEU A 209 -14.78 -5.40 4.46
CA LEU A 209 -13.31 -5.39 4.42
C LEU A 209 -12.85 -4.69 3.15
N VAL A 210 -11.83 -3.82 3.25
CA VAL A 210 -11.17 -3.18 2.11
C VAL A 210 -9.66 -3.45 2.22
N ASN A 211 -9.10 -4.21 1.29
CA ASN A 211 -7.66 -4.49 1.29
C ASN A 211 -6.97 -3.80 0.11
N VAL A 212 -6.16 -2.79 0.40
CA VAL A 212 -5.33 -2.04 -0.56
C VAL A 212 -3.84 -2.11 -0.21
N ALA A 213 -3.46 -3.10 0.61
CA ALA A 213 -2.10 -3.29 1.10
C ALA A 213 -1.41 -4.48 0.41
N ARG A 214 -1.59 -5.69 0.94
CA ARG A 214 -1.08 -6.97 0.39
C ARG A 214 -2.10 -8.08 0.63
N GLY A 215 -2.20 -9.01 -0.32
CA GLY A 215 -3.10 -10.15 -0.22
C GLY A 215 -2.86 -10.99 1.03
N GLY A 216 -1.61 -11.30 1.32
CA GLY A 216 -1.22 -12.15 2.46
C GLY A 216 -1.52 -11.61 3.87
N LEU A 217 -2.09 -10.39 3.99
CA LEU A 217 -2.62 -9.88 5.26
C LEU A 217 -4.00 -10.45 5.60
N VAL A 218 -4.66 -11.06 4.63
CA VAL A 218 -5.99 -11.65 4.74
C VAL A 218 -5.87 -13.15 4.50
N VAL A 219 -6.47 -13.97 5.34
CA VAL A 219 -6.62 -15.41 5.10
C VAL A 219 -7.77 -15.59 4.09
N THR A 220 -7.41 -15.92 2.86
CA THR A 220 -8.33 -15.89 1.72
C THR A 220 -9.50 -16.86 1.89
N GLU A 221 -9.24 -18.08 2.39
CA GLU A 221 -10.26 -19.10 2.62
C GLU A 221 -11.28 -18.65 3.68
N ASP A 222 -10.79 -18.06 4.78
CA ASP A 222 -11.65 -17.53 5.84
C ASP A 222 -12.51 -16.36 5.34
N LEU A 223 -11.95 -15.52 4.45
CA LEU A 223 -12.71 -14.44 3.81
C LEU A 223 -13.82 -14.97 2.92
N VAL A 224 -13.55 -16.00 2.11
CA VAL A 224 -14.58 -16.67 1.29
C VAL A 224 -15.74 -17.14 2.15
N GLU A 225 -15.45 -17.82 3.27
CA GLU A 225 -16.48 -18.32 4.20
C GLU A 225 -17.24 -17.17 4.86
N ALA A 226 -16.52 -16.16 5.37
CA ALA A 226 -17.11 -15.02 6.06
C ALA A 226 -18.08 -14.22 5.17
N VAL A 227 -17.74 -14.05 3.89
CA VAL A 227 -18.58 -13.32 2.92
C VAL A 227 -19.76 -14.18 2.46
N ARG A 228 -19.53 -15.46 2.16
CA ARG A 228 -20.54 -16.40 1.69
C ARG A 228 -21.61 -16.65 2.75
N ASP A 229 -21.20 -16.81 4.01
CA ASP A 229 -22.09 -17.14 5.11
C ASP A 229 -22.71 -15.87 5.76
N GLY A 230 -22.39 -14.66 5.25
CA GLY A 230 -22.93 -13.40 5.72
C GLY A 230 -22.42 -12.97 7.10
N ILE A 231 -21.25 -13.46 7.52
CA ILE A 231 -20.57 -13.03 8.75
C ILE A 231 -20.17 -11.56 8.61
N ILE A 232 -19.74 -11.15 7.41
CA ILE A 232 -19.51 -9.76 7.02
C ILE A 232 -20.28 -9.41 5.74
N GLY A 233 -20.53 -8.13 5.53
CA GLY A 233 -21.34 -7.62 4.43
C GLY A 233 -20.69 -7.76 3.05
N GLY A 234 -19.38 -7.83 2.99
CA GLY A 234 -18.64 -8.02 1.75
C GLY A 234 -17.17 -7.61 1.84
N ALA A 235 -16.48 -7.67 0.70
CA ALA A 235 -15.09 -7.28 0.59
C ALA A 235 -14.79 -6.49 -0.69
N ALA A 236 -13.81 -5.58 -0.62
CA ALA A 236 -13.23 -4.90 -1.77
C ALA A 236 -11.71 -5.11 -1.73
N LEU A 237 -11.18 -5.78 -2.74
CA LEU A 237 -9.83 -6.28 -2.78
C LEU A 237 -9.09 -5.72 -4.00
N ASP A 238 -8.05 -4.91 -3.78
CA ASP A 238 -7.12 -4.56 -4.86
C ASP A 238 -5.96 -5.55 -4.95
N VAL A 239 -5.76 -6.32 -3.89
CA VAL A 239 -4.71 -7.32 -3.74
C VAL A 239 -5.29 -8.62 -3.18
N THR A 240 -4.74 -9.77 -3.61
CA THR A 240 -5.20 -11.11 -3.21
C THR A 240 -4.02 -12.03 -2.89
N ASP A 241 -4.29 -13.14 -2.23
CA ASP A 241 -3.33 -14.24 -2.06
C ASP A 241 -4.05 -15.57 -2.41
N PRO A 242 -3.63 -16.26 -3.50
CA PRO A 242 -2.54 -15.92 -4.41
C PRO A 242 -2.84 -14.71 -5.31
N GLU A 243 -1.77 -14.10 -5.85
CA GLU A 243 -1.85 -13.01 -6.82
C GLU A 243 -1.03 -13.37 -8.09
N PRO A 244 -1.61 -13.40 -9.30
CA PRO A 244 -3.04 -13.15 -9.62
C PRO A 244 -3.98 -14.18 -9.00
N LEU A 245 -5.22 -13.73 -8.67
CA LEU A 245 -6.26 -14.65 -8.20
C LEU A 245 -6.65 -15.60 -9.34
N PRO A 246 -6.60 -16.95 -9.13
CA PRO A 246 -6.88 -17.92 -10.17
C PRO A 246 -8.29 -17.78 -10.78
N ALA A 247 -8.40 -18.06 -12.08
CA ALA A 247 -9.71 -18.18 -12.71
C ALA A 247 -10.53 -19.30 -12.03
N GLY A 248 -11.80 -19.01 -11.73
CA GLY A 248 -12.67 -19.95 -11.02
C GLY A 248 -12.49 -19.96 -9.50
N HIS A 249 -11.70 -19.04 -8.94
CA HIS A 249 -11.65 -18.87 -7.50
C HIS A 249 -13.00 -18.39 -6.94
N PRO A 250 -13.50 -18.94 -5.80
CA PRO A 250 -14.84 -18.63 -5.27
C PRO A 250 -15.13 -17.13 -5.07
N LEU A 251 -14.14 -16.31 -4.78
CA LEU A 251 -14.32 -14.85 -4.63
C LEU A 251 -14.88 -14.17 -5.87
N TRP A 252 -14.66 -14.73 -7.10
CA TRP A 252 -15.22 -14.18 -8.33
C TRP A 252 -16.74 -14.32 -8.44
N ASP A 253 -17.30 -15.35 -7.77
CA ASP A 253 -18.72 -15.69 -7.84
C ASP A 253 -19.55 -15.04 -6.73
N LEU A 254 -18.92 -14.31 -5.80
CA LEU A 254 -19.61 -13.64 -4.69
C LEU A 254 -20.07 -12.23 -5.09
N ASP A 255 -21.37 -12.01 -5.12
CA ASP A 255 -22.00 -10.73 -5.51
C ASP A 255 -21.60 -9.54 -4.64
N ASN A 256 -21.14 -9.80 -3.43
CA ASN A 256 -20.70 -8.80 -2.44
C ASN A 256 -19.17 -8.73 -2.31
N VAL A 257 -18.44 -9.16 -3.35
CA VAL A 257 -17.00 -8.99 -3.50
C VAL A 257 -16.70 -8.10 -4.71
N LEU A 258 -15.81 -7.12 -4.53
CA LEU A 258 -15.29 -6.26 -5.58
C LEU A 258 -13.78 -6.50 -5.66
N ILE A 259 -13.28 -6.90 -6.81
CA ILE A 259 -11.86 -7.17 -7.04
C ILE A 259 -11.34 -6.25 -8.13
N THR A 260 -10.19 -5.63 -7.87
CA THR A 260 -9.41 -4.87 -8.83
C THR A 260 -8.01 -5.46 -8.93
N PRO A 261 -7.37 -5.47 -10.13
CA PRO A 261 -6.16 -6.24 -10.37
C PRO A 261 -4.89 -5.46 -9.98
N HIS A 262 -4.71 -5.18 -8.67
CA HIS A 262 -3.59 -4.41 -8.11
C HIS A 262 -3.38 -3.09 -8.86
N SER A 263 -4.47 -2.36 -9.06
CA SER A 263 -4.54 -1.15 -9.90
C SER A 263 -4.75 0.15 -9.13
N ALA A 264 -4.73 0.10 -7.80
CA ALA A 264 -4.92 1.26 -6.93
C ALA A 264 -3.88 2.37 -7.14
N ASN A 265 -2.72 2.04 -7.72
CA ASN A 265 -1.70 3.02 -8.06
C ASN A 265 -1.54 3.14 -9.59
N PRO A 266 -2.25 4.07 -10.28
CA PRO A 266 -2.13 4.26 -11.70
C PRO A 266 -0.68 4.57 -12.14
N ARG A 267 -0.27 4.04 -13.30
CA ARG A 267 1.12 4.15 -13.80
C ARG A 267 1.66 5.59 -13.80
N ALA A 268 0.82 6.56 -14.14
CA ALA A 268 1.21 7.98 -14.12
C ALA A 268 1.51 8.49 -12.70
N CYS A 269 0.74 8.05 -11.69
CA CYS A 269 0.96 8.37 -10.28
C CYS A 269 2.21 7.67 -9.74
N TYR A 270 2.44 6.43 -10.14
CA TYR A 270 3.65 5.68 -9.81
C TYR A 270 4.91 6.43 -10.24
N TRP A 271 5.02 6.80 -11.53
CA TRP A 271 6.19 7.51 -12.04
C TRP A 271 6.39 8.87 -11.38
N ARG A 272 5.31 9.63 -11.20
CA ARG A 272 5.36 10.92 -10.52
C ARG A 272 5.84 10.76 -9.07
N GLY A 273 5.30 9.81 -8.35
CA GLY A 273 5.65 9.54 -6.94
C GLY A 273 7.10 9.11 -6.79
N LEU A 274 7.56 8.16 -7.60
CA LEU A 274 8.95 7.69 -7.58
C LEU A 274 9.94 8.78 -7.98
N ALA A 275 9.64 9.56 -9.03
CA ALA A 275 10.48 10.68 -9.44
C ALA A 275 10.59 11.76 -8.35
N ASN A 276 9.50 12.06 -7.63
CA ASN A 276 9.53 12.98 -6.49
C ASN A 276 10.41 12.43 -5.35
N ARG A 277 10.29 11.14 -5.02
CA ARG A 277 11.12 10.47 -4.02
C ARG A 277 12.60 10.51 -4.41
N VAL A 278 12.95 10.20 -5.66
CA VAL A 278 14.32 10.31 -6.18
C VAL A 278 14.84 11.74 -6.04
N THR A 279 14.03 12.73 -6.45
CA THR A 279 14.42 14.15 -6.34
C THR A 279 14.69 14.55 -4.88
N ALA A 280 13.83 14.15 -3.95
CA ALA A 280 14.01 14.43 -2.52
C ALA A 280 15.27 13.76 -1.98
N ASN A 281 15.46 12.48 -2.26
CA ASN A 281 16.58 11.71 -1.71
C ASN A 281 17.94 12.09 -2.30
N VAL A 282 18.02 12.48 -3.58
CA VAL A 282 19.26 13.04 -4.15
C VAL A 282 19.64 14.34 -3.45
N ARG A 283 18.67 15.22 -3.19
CA ARG A 283 18.90 16.48 -2.44
C ARG A 283 19.32 16.20 -0.99
N ASN A 284 18.61 15.29 -0.32
CA ASN A 284 18.90 14.92 1.06
C ASN A 284 20.29 14.31 1.19
N LEU A 285 20.67 13.40 0.26
CA LEU A 285 22.00 12.80 0.24
C LEU A 285 23.10 13.85 0.04
N SER A 286 22.89 14.81 -0.89
CA SER A 286 23.81 15.92 -1.12
C SER A 286 23.98 16.83 0.09
N ALA A 287 22.89 17.02 0.86
CA ALA A 287 22.87 17.86 2.04
C ALA A 287 23.30 17.14 3.33
N GLY A 288 23.53 15.82 3.29
CA GLY A 288 23.76 15.00 4.47
C GLY A 288 22.53 14.90 5.40
N SER A 289 21.34 15.12 4.84
CA SER A 289 20.05 15.03 5.55
C SER A 289 19.50 13.60 5.53
N PRO A 290 18.59 13.22 6.44
CA PRO A 290 17.96 11.90 6.45
C PRO A 290 17.24 11.61 5.14
N LEU A 291 17.40 10.38 4.64
CA LEU A 291 16.71 9.90 3.43
C LEU A 291 15.28 9.50 3.77
N GLU A 292 14.35 9.84 2.88
CA GLU A 292 12.95 9.45 3.00
C GLU A 292 12.73 7.99 2.56
N GLY A 293 11.86 7.27 3.26
CA GLY A 293 11.51 5.89 2.93
C GLY A 293 12.65 4.90 3.21
N ARG A 294 13.49 5.19 4.19
CA ARG A 294 14.55 4.25 4.62
C ARG A 294 13.93 2.92 5.02
N VAL A 295 14.53 1.85 4.52
CA VAL A 295 14.14 0.48 4.88
C VAL A 295 15.02 0.03 6.04
N CYS A 296 14.40 -0.50 7.10
CA CYS A 296 15.10 -1.14 8.21
C CYS A 296 15.30 -2.62 7.88
N PRO A 297 16.54 -3.16 7.87
CA PRO A 297 16.79 -4.56 7.53
C PRO A 297 16.00 -5.55 8.41
N ASP A 298 15.85 -5.25 9.70
CA ASP A 298 15.18 -6.12 10.67
C ASP A 298 13.64 -6.07 10.59
N GLU A 299 13.07 -4.99 10.04
CA GLU A 299 11.62 -4.76 9.99
C GLU A 299 11.04 -4.97 8.58
N GLY A 300 11.88 -4.95 7.53
CA GLY A 300 11.48 -5.19 6.15
C GLY A 300 10.65 -4.05 5.51
N PHE A 301 10.61 -2.87 6.13
CA PHE A 301 9.88 -1.69 5.64
C PHE A 301 10.46 -0.38 6.20
#